data_83460cd077d9ef6b3f469edf03889cd1
#
_entry.id   83460cd077d9ef6b3f469edf03889cd1
#
_cell.length_a   1.000
_cell.length_b   1.000
_cell.length_c   1.000
_cell.angle_alpha   90.00
_cell.angle_beta   90.00
_cell.angle_gamma   90.00
#
_symmetry.space_group_name_H-M   'P 1'
#
loop_
_entity.id
_entity.type
_entity.pdbx_description
1 polymer ?
#
loop_
_entity_poly.entity_id
_entity_poly.type
_entity_poly.pdbx_seq_one_letter_code
_entity_poly.pdbx_strand_id
1 'polypeptide(L)'
;KRLIEKNMPGRMVNIASIAAYNTTPQSAASLYSITKRAIVRMSEALAVEWSSKNINVNAIAPGAFSSEMMDGMIERVGDISQAFPRKRIGLPEQMDSTLLFLVSPSSECVTGTCIKIDDGQGSR
;
A
#
# COMPACT_ATOMS: atom_id res chain seq x y z
N LYS A 1 -10.81 -19.05 -1.53
CA LYS A 1 -11.54 -20.33 -1.65
C LYS A 1 -13.02 -20.09 -1.96
N ARG A 2 -13.80 -19.48 -1.06
CA ARG A 2 -15.25 -19.28 -1.21
C ARG A 2 -15.67 -18.57 -2.52
N LEU A 3 -14.92 -17.53 -2.95
CA LEU A 3 -15.21 -16.83 -4.21
C LEU A 3 -14.98 -17.73 -5.42
N ILE A 4 -13.86 -18.47 -5.42
CA ILE A 4 -13.52 -19.41 -6.49
C ILE A 4 -14.57 -20.52 -6.61
N GLU A 5 -14.97 -21.10 -5.48
CA GLU A 5 -15.99 -22.18 -5.45
C GLU A 5 -17.36 -21.69 -5.97
N LYS A 6 -17.66 -20.41 -5.80
CA LYS A 6 -18.90 -19.79 -6.27
C LYS A 6 -18.79 -19.13 -7.64
N ASN A 7 -17.62 -19.20 -8.28
CA ASN A 7 -17.30 -18.51 -9.54
C ASN A 7 -17.65 -17.00 -9.48
N MET A 8 -17.34 -16.36 -8.34
CA MET A 8 -17.60 -14.94 -8.11
C MET A 8 -16.32 -14.14 -8.33
N PRO A 9 -16.41 -12.96 -8.97
CA PRO A 9 -15.27 -12.07 -9.09
C PRO A 9 -14.81 -11.59 -7.70
N GLY A 10 -13.49 -11.48 -7.53
CA GLY A 10 -12.87 -11.02 -6.28
C GLY A 10 -11.96 -9.82 -6.49
N ARG A 11 -11.85 -9.00 -5.46
CA ARG A 11 -10.91 -7.89 -5.39
C ARG A 11 -10.16 -7.98 -4.06
N MET A 12 -8.84 -8.06 -4.14
CA MET A 12 -7.94 -8.07 -2.98
C MET A 12 -7.02 -6.86 -3.07
N VAL A 13 -6.95 -6.09 -1.99
CA VAL A 13 -6.03 -4.97 -1.88
C VAL A 13 -5.15 -5.19 -0.66
N ASN A 14 -3.87 -5.40 -0.90
CA ASN A 14 -2.87 -5.58 0.16
C ASN A 14 -2.27 -4.23 0.57
N ILE A 15 -2.00 -4.07 1.86
CA ILE A 15 -1.42 -2.83 2.40
C ILE A 15 0.09 -3.00 2.52
N ALA A 16 0.81 -2.43 1.56
CA ALA A 16 2.27 -2.33 1.57
C ALA A 16 2.71 -1.07 2.37
N SER A 17 3.71 -0.37 1.90
CA SER A 17 4.21 0.92 2.39
C SER A 17 5.17 1.51 1.37
N ILE A 18 5.37 2.83 1.34
CA ILE A 18 6.48 3.44 0.60
C ILE A 18 7.85 2.94 1.09
N ALA A 19 7.96 2.46 2.32
CA ALA A 19 9.16 1.80 2.83
C ALA A 19 9.57 0.57 1.99
N ALA A 20 8.67 -0.02 1.21
CA ALA A 20 9.00 -1.06 0.23
C ALA A 20 9.93 -0.57 -0.89
N TYR A 21 10.03 0.74 -1.08
CA TYR A 21 10.80 1.38 -2.16
C TYR A 21 11.91 2.28 -1.65
N ASN A 22 11.81 2.76 -0.41
CA ASN A 22 12.74 3.70 0.18
C ASN A 22 13.39 3.11 1.41
N THR A 23 14.70 3.28 1.51
CA THR A 23 15.47 3.03 2.73
C THR A 23 16.37 4.22 3.01
N THR A 24 16.47 4.62 4.26
CA THR A 24 17.43 5.63 4.69
C THR A 24 18.29 5.08 5.83
N PRO A 25 19.54 5.52 5.96
CA PRO A 25 20.41 5.06 7.06
C PRO A 25 19.79 5.28 8.45
N GLN A 26 18.97 6.31 8.58
CA GLN A 26 18.34 6.71 9.84
C GLN A 26 17.08 5.89 10.17
N SER A 27 16.49 5.22 9.19
CA SER A 27 15.20 4.52 9.39
C SER A 27 15.31 3.28 10.28
N ALA A 28 16.49 2.63 10.31
CA ALA A 28 16.74 1.37 11.02
C ALA A 28 15.63 0.31 10.85
N ALA A 29 14.92 0.37 9.71
CA ALA A 29 13.68 -0.38 9.44
C ALA A 29 13.85 -1.43 8.33
N SER A 30 15.02 -2.04 8.21
CA SER A 30 15.34 -2.99 7.14
C SER A 30 14.34 -4.14 7.06
N LEU A 31 14.03 -4.77 8.19
CA LEU A 31 13.06 -5.88 8.23
C LEU A 31 11.67 -5.42 7.79
N TYR A 32 11.21 -4.27 8.26
CA TYR A 32 9.93 -3.70 7.85
C TYR A 32 9.90 -3.43 6.33
N SER A 33 10.95 -2.80 5.80
CA SER A 33 11.09 -2.54 4.36
C SER A 33 11.03 -3.83 3.53
N ILE A 34 11.78 -4.86 3.93
CA ILE A 34 11.80 -6.17 3.28
C ILE A 34 10.40 -6.80 3.29
N THR A 35 9.72 -6.82 4.44
CA THR A 35 8.37 -7.41 4.54
C THR A 35 7.36 -6.66 3.68
N LYS A 36 7.44 -5.33 3.62
CA LYS A 36 6.56 -4.51 2.78
C LYS A 36 6.87 -4.68 1.28
N ARG A 37 8.13 -4.90 0.90
CA ARG A 37 8.49 -5.26 -0.48
C ARG A 37 7.98 -6.66 -0.86
N ALA A 38 8.02 -7.60 0.08
CA ALA A 38 7.45 -8.92 -0.12
C ALA A 38 5.94 -8.87 -0.39
N ILE A 39 5.19 -8.00 0.28
CA ILE A 39 3.75 -7.78 0.02
C ILE A 39 3.52 -7.29 -1.42
N VAL A 40 4.33 -6.35 -1.91
CA VAL A 40 4.24 -5.87 -3.30
C VAL A 40 4.44 -7.04 -4.26
N ARG A 41 5.54 -7.80 -4.09
CA ARG A 41 5.84 -8.93 -4.98
C ARG A 41 4.80 -10.03 -4.89
N MET A 42 4.29 -10.32 -3.71
CA MET A 42 3.18 -11.28 -3.51
C MET A 42 1.94 -10.84 -4.29
N SER A 43 1.58 -9.56 -4.25
CA SER A 43 0.41 -9.04 -4.98
C SER A 43 0.57 -9.21 -6.48
N GLU A 44 1.75 -8.94 -7.03
CA GLU A 44 2.08 -9.14 -8.45
C GLU A 44 1.97 -10.63 -8.83
N ALA A 45 2.53 -11.53 -8.03
CA ALA A 45 2.52 -12.97 -8.29
C ALA A 45 1.10 -13.55 -8.24
N LEU A 46 0.33 -13.21 -7.19
CA LEU A 46 -1.04 -13.67 -7.02
C LEU A 46 -1.98 -13.10 -8.10
N ALA A 47 -1.73 -11.90 -8.60
CA ALA A 47 -2.49 -11.31 -9.71
C ALA A 47 -2.41 -12.19 -10.96
N VAL A 48 -1.23 -12.73 -11.27
CA VAL A 48 -1.03 -13.64 -12.40
C VAL A 48 -1.64 -15.01 -12.10
N GLU A 49 -1.35 -15.56 -10.93
CA GLU A 49 -1.80 -16.92 -10.55
C GLU A 49 -3.33 -17.03 -10.49
N TRP A 50 -4.01 -15.96 -10.04
CA TRP A 50 -5.45 -15.97 -9.83
C TRP A 50 -6.27 -15.27 -10.91
N SER A 51 -5.64 -14.77 -11.97
CA SER A 51 -6.33 -14.10 -13.08
C SER A 51 -7.40 -15.00 -13.71
N SER A 52 -7.10 -16.28 -13.93
CA SER A 52 -8.05 -17.26 -14.46
C SER A 52 -9.23 -17.59 -13.53
N LYS A 53 -9.19 -17.08 -12.29
CA LYS A 53 -10.25 -17.21 -11.28
C LYS A 53 -11.08 -15.96 -11.11
N ASN A 54 -10.93 -14.96 -11.99
CA ASN A 54 -11.57 -13.64 -11.89
C ASN A 54 -11.28 -12.93 -10.55
N ILE A 55 -10.07 -13.11 -10.02
CA ILE A 55 -9.62 -12.44 -8.79
C ILE A 55 -8.51 -11.46 -9.14
N ASN A 56 -8.77 -10.18 -8.94
CA ASN A 56 -7.76 -9.13 -9.04
C ASN A 56 -7.05 -8.98 -7.70
N VAL A 57 -5.74 -8.89 -7.74
CA VAL A 57 -4.90 -8.66 -6.57
C VAL A 57 -4.02 -7.45 -6.81
N ASN A 58 -4.22 -6.43 -5.99
CA ASN A 58 -3.47 -5.19 -6.05
C ASN A 58 -2.88 -4.85 -4.68
N ALA A 59 -2.04 -3.83 -4.63
CA ALA A 59 -1.54 -3.29 -3.40
C ALA A 59 -1.65 -1.76 -3.38
N ILE A 60 -1.70 -1.18 -2.20
CA ILE A 60 -1.40 0.23 -1.99
C ILE A 60 -0.14 0.35 -1.13
N ALA A 61 0.63 1.40 -1.37
CA ALA A 61 1.84 1.72 -0.62
C ALA A 61 1.68 3.13 0.01
N PRO A 62 1.06 3.20 1.21
CA PRO A 62 0.91 4.46 1.91
C PRO A 62 2.26 5.06 2.31
N GLY A 63 2.32 6.39 2.31
CA GLY A 63 3.34 7.18 3.00
C GLY A 63 3.04 7.33 4.49
N ALA A 64 3.42 8.46 5.05
CA ALA A 64 3.10 8.83 6.42
C ALA A 64 1.64 9.31 6.50
N PHE A 65 0.83 8.54 7.19
CA PHE A 65 -0.57 8.81 7.51
C PHE A 65 -0.78 8.79 9.01
N SER A 66 -1.71 9.61 9.51
CA SER A 66 -2.09 9.63 10.92
C SER A 66 -2.57 8.23 11.35
N SER A 67 -2.00 7.73 12.43
CA SER A 67 -2.30 6.42 13.02
C SER A 67 -1.58 6.30 14.36
N GLU A 68 -2.03 5.39 15.22
CA GLU A 68 -1.36 5.07 16.49
C GLU A 68 0.14 4.74 16.30
N MET A 69 0.49 4.03 15.23
CA MET A 69 1.89 3.73 14.91
C MET A 69 2.67 5.00 14.57
N MET A 70 2.06 5.95 13.86
CA MET A 70 2.68 7.23 13.51
C MET A 70 2.85 8.11 14.76
N ASP A 71 1.86 8.15 15.62
CA ASP A 71 1.91 8.88 16.88
C ASP A 71 3.09 8.38 17.75
N GLY A 72 3.20 7.07 17.92
CA GLY A 72 4.34 6.45 18.63
C GLY A 72 5.70 6.67 17.93
N MET A 73 5.75 6.90 16.63
CA MET A 73 6.96 7.29 15.93
C MET A 73 7.32 8.76 16.22
N ILE A 74 6.34 9.65 16.15
CA ILE A 74 6.53 11.10 16.43
C ILE A 74 6.99 11.31 17.87
N GLU A 75 6.46 10.56 18.83
CA GLU A 75 6.90 10.61 20.22
C GLU A 75 8.39 10.24 20.38
N ARG A 76 8.90 9.32 19.58
CA ARG A 76 10.29 8.86 19.65
C ARG A 76 11.28 9.74 18.90
N VAL A 77 10.92 10.26 17.74
CA VAL A 77 11.86 10.94 16.83
C VAL A 77 11.50 12.39 16.54
N GLY A 78 10.39 12.89 17.09
CA GLY A 78 9.89 14.24 16.85
C GLY A 78 9.05 14.34 15.57
N ASP A 79 8.57 15.55 15.28
CA ASP A 79 7.75 15.84 14.10
C ASP A 79 8.56 15.69 12.81
N ILE A 80 8.27 14.63 12.07
CA ILE A 80 8.90 14.33 10.80
C ILE A 80 8.23 15.03 9.61
N SER A 81 7.09 15.68 9.81
CA SER A 81 6.30 16.27 8.73
C SER A 81 7.06 17.35 7.96
N GLN A 82 7.94 18.08 8.64
CA GLN A 82 8.75 19.15 8.05
C GLN A 82 9.74 18.67 6.98
N ALA A 83 10.11 17.39 7.01
CA ALA A 83 10.98 16.76 6.01
C ALA A 83 10.21 16.36 4.73
N PHE A 84 8.88 16.35 4.75
CA PHE A 84 8.07 15.95 3.61
C PHE A 84 7.85 17.11 2.63
N PRO A 85 7.66 16.80 1.32
CA PRO A 85 7.46 17.84 0.30
C PRO A 85 6.32 18.80 0.60
N ARG A 86 5.19 18.28 1.14
CA ARG A 86 4.03 19.09 1.52
C ARG A 86 3.95 19.44 2.99
N LYS A 87 5.01 19.15 3.75
CA LYS A 87 5.14 19.47 5.19
C LYS A 87 3.93 19.04 6.02
N ARG A 88 3.39 17.86 5.71
CA ARG A 88 2.23 17.32 6.41
C ARG A 88 2.25 15.79 6.45
N ILE A 89 1.47 15.23 7.36
CA ILE A 89 1.09 13.81 7.42
C ILE A 89 -0.31 13.69 6.80
N GLY A 90 -0.54 12.64 6.03
CA GLY A 90 -1.83 12.36 5.41
C GLY A 90 -2.88 11.94 6.42
N LEU A 91 -4.15 12.09 6.06
CA LEU A 91 -5.27 11.56 6.82
C LEU A 91 -5.77 10.25 6.20
N PRO A 92 -6.20 9.25 7.00
CA PRO A 92 -6.64 7.94 6.50
C PRO A 92 -7.70 8.02 5.39
N GLU A 93 -8.64 8.96 5.49
CA GLU A 93 -9.73 9.16 4.53
C GLU A 93 -9.22 9.53 3.12
N GLN A 94 -8.00 10.04 3.03
CA GLN A 94 -7.37 10.39 1.75
C GLN A 94 -6.95 9.15 0.93
N MET A 95 -7.02 7.95 1.53
CA MET A 95 -6.81 6.68 0.82
C MET A 95 -8.09 6.11 0.19
N ASP A 96 -9.27 6.57 0.61
CA ASP A 96 -10.56 5.98 0.26
C ASP A 96 -10.80 5.95 -1.25
N SER A 97 -10.51 7.04 -1.94
CA SER A 97 -10.71 7.11 -3.41
C SER A 97 -9.90 6.06 -4.16
N THR A 98 -8.66 5.82 -3.74
CA THR A 98 -7.81 4.80 -4.36
C THR A 98 -8.29 3.39 -4.02
N LEU A 99 -8.73 3.16 -2.78
CA LEU A 99 -9.31 1.87 -2.37
C LEU A 99 -10.60 1.60 -3.14
N LEU A 100 -11.50 2.57 -3.24
CA LEU A 100 -12.73 2.45 -4.00
C LEU A 100 -12.46 2.19 -5.49
N PHE A 101 -11.47 2.86 -6.08
CA PHE A 101 -11.03 2.58 -7.45
C PHE A 101 -10.59 1.13 -7.60
N LEU A 102 -9.74 0.62 -6.73
CA LEU A 102 -9.19 -0.75 -6.84
C LEU A 102 -10.24 -1.85 -6.60
N VAL A 103 -11.28 -1.57 -5.80
CA VAL A 103 -12.35 -2.55 -5.54
C VAL A 103 -13.55 -2.39 -6.45
N SER A 104 -13.61 -1.31 -7.25
CA SER A 104 -14.70 -1.06 -8.18
C SER A 104 -14.83 -2.17 -9.24
N PRO A 105 -16.04 -2.61 -9.58
CA PRO A 105 -16.26 -3.46 -10.75
C PRO A 105 -15.72 -2.86 -12.05
N SER A 106 -15.75 -1.53 -12.18
CA SER A 106 -15.24 -0.81 -13.38
C SER A 106 -13.72 -0.89 -13.55
N SER A 107 -13.00 -1.33 -12.51
CA SER A 107 -11.54 -1.54 -12.53
C SER A 107 -11.17 -3.00 -12.83
N GLU A 108 -11.97 -3.72 -13.59
CA GLU A 108 -11.81 -5.16 -13.85
C GLU A 108 -10.44 -5.51 -14.44
N CYS A 109 -9.89 -4.65 -15.30
CA CYS A 109 -8.58 -4.86 -15.93
C CYS A 109 -7.39 -4.46 -15.03
N VAL A 110 -7.63 -3.93 -13.82
CA VAL A 110 -6.57 -3.46 -12.93
C VAL A 110 -6.20 -4.58 -11.96
N THR A 111 -5.08 -5.23 -12.22
CA THR A 111 -4.53 -6.28 -11.33
C THR A 111 -3.01 -6.27 -11.37
N GLY A 112 -2.35 -6.70 -10.29
CA GLY A 112 -0.89 -6.77 -10.19
C GLY A 112 -0.20 -5.41 -10.01
N THR A 113 -0.95 -4.35 -9.69
CA THR A 113 -0.37 -3.03 -9.46
C THR A 113 -0.18 -2.72 -7.98
N CYS A 114 0.78 -1.83 -7.69
CA CYS A 114 0.94 -1.21 -6.38
C CYS A 114 0.88 0.32 -6.54
N ILE A 115 -0.15 0.93 -6.00
CA ILE A 115 -0.34 2.38 -6.07
C ILE A 115 0.27 3.04 -4.84
N LYS A 116 1.22 3.97 -5.06
CA LYS A 116 1.78 4.79 -3.99
C LYS A 116 0.78 5.90 -3.64
N ILE A 117 0.43 5.99 -2.37
CA ILE A 117 -0.41 7.05 -1.80
C ILE A 117 0.44 7.75 -0.75
N ASP A 118 1.28 8.69 -1.16
CA ASP A 118 2.38 9.17 -0.31
C ASP A 118 2.62 10.67 -0.38
N ASP A 119 1.76 11.42 -1.00
CA ASP A 119 1.85 12.89 -1.07
C ASP A 119 3.24 13.40 -1.57
N GLY A 120 3.93 12.58 -2.36
CA GLY A 120 5.27 12.87 -2.85
C GLY A 120 6.41 12.50 -1.90
N GLN A 121 6.14 11.84 -0.78
CA GLN A 121 7.14 11.53 0.25
C GLN A 121 8.16 10.47 -0.18
N GLY A 122 7.78 9.56 -1.06
CA GLY A 122 8.64 8.48 -1.54
C GLY A 122 9.45 8.82 -2.80
N SER A 123 10.47 8.00 -3.09
CA SER A 123 11.19 8.07 -4.36
C SER A 123 10.29 7.72 -5.55
N ARG A 124 10.60 8.28 -6.68
CA ARG A 124 9.89 8.03 -7.94
C ARG A 124 10.77 7.19 -8.89
#